data_bfa9533ce73428d8f38194ef571caed4
#
_entry.id   bfa9533ce73428d8f38194ef571caed4
#
_cell.length_a   1.000
_cell.length_b   1.000
_cell.length_c   1.000
_cell.angle_alpha   90.00
_cell.angle_beta   90.00
_cell.angle_gamma   90.00
#
_symmetry.space_group_name_H-M   'P 1'
#
loop_
_entity.id
_entity.type
_entity.pdbx_description
1 polymer ?
#
loop_
_entity_poly.entity_id
_entity_poly.type
_entity_poly.pdbx_seq_one_letter_code
_entity_poly.pdbx_strand_id
1 'polypeptide(L)'
;MFLGKTIEELHRLLCEKKTTPLELTKEALKALKEDTTNASETICEKEALAFAASLVEPEEDNLLWGIPYVVKDNYSTKDIRTTASSNILNDYVPVFDATVVSKLKERKMVLLAKTTLDELAMGGTGTTGHKGKTYNPYDDTHTYKIGGSSCGSASIAAQGIVPLALGSDTGDSVRKPATYAGLVGFKPSWGRISRYGLFPFAPSLDHVAYFTRSVKDSAIVLEGLAGRDENDATSSSRPTEAYPSLLDGKIGGKKIAIIKEINRGIVDEAISRKFDELTEALRKQGAIVETISIDRALLGAIYPTYMVISCAEATSNNANLDGIKFGPRIGNEKTYQEVMIKARTAGFGELIKRRFVIGSYALLSENKEELFIRAQKVRRLIVDRVNEVLNEYDAILTPCTGKVRNPFETEGNRIGELDIDSMIIENHLAIGNFGGLPSISLPVGVDRGFPFAFNLTGKAFDEVNLLNLAYALEKETGLENISLRKRVMDK
;
A
#
# COMPACT_ATOMS: atom_id res chain seq x y z
N MET A 1 -7.26 -27.60 0.69
CA MET A 1 -6.87 -26.37 0.00
C MET A 1 -7.10 -25.18 0.95
N PHE A 2 -6.02 -24.45 1.25
CA PHE A 2 -6.02 -23.39 2.27
C PHE A 2 -5.92 -21.99 1.65
N LEU A 3 -5.61 -21.90 0.36
CA LEU A 3 -5.54 -20.64 -0.38
C LEU A 3 -6.89 -19.90 -0.36
N GLY A 4 -6.83 -18.58 -0.28
CA GLY A 4 -8.02 -17.73 -0.24
C GLY A 4 -8.70 -17.62 1.13
N LYS A 5 -8.12 -18.17 2.20
CA LYS A 5 -8.64 -18.06 3.56
C LYS A 5 -8.13 -16.80 4.27
N THR A 6 -8.92 -16.30 5.22
CA THR A 6 -8.54 -15.20 6.12
C THR A 6 -7.54 -15.67 7.18
N ILE A 7 -6.91 -14.73 7.89
CA ILE A 7 -6.04 -15.02 9.03
C ILE A 7 -6.77 -15.84 10.08
N GLU A 8 -7.99 -15.44 10.47
CA GLU A 8 -8.78 -16.18 11.47
C GLU A 8 -9.11 -17.60 11.02
N GLU A 9 -9.52 -17.78 9.76
CA GLU A 9 -9.82 -19.10 9.21
C GLU A 9 -8.59 -20.02 9.26
N LEU A 10 -7.41 -19.51 8.89
CA LEU A 10 -6.17 -20.27 8.90
C LEU A 10 -5.72 -20.60 10.34
N HIS A 11 -5.76 -19.61 11.24
CA HIS A 11 -5.40 -19.81 12.64
C HIS A 11 -6.28 -20.88 13.29
N ARG A 12 -7.60 -20.83 13.08
CA ARG A 12 -8.52 -21.87 13.58
C ARG A 12 -8.15 -23.26 13.08
N LEU A 13 -7.84 -23.39 11.77
CA LEU A 13 -7.43 -24.69 11.21
C LEU A 13 -6.12 -25.21 11.80
N LEU A 14 -5.17 -24.32 12.10
CA LEU A 14 -3.91 -24.65 12.77
C LEU A 14 -4.14 -25.12 14.21
N CYS A 15 -4.95 -24.40 15.00
CA CYS A 15 -5.30 -24.78 16.37
C CYS A 15 -6.10 -26.09 16.44
N GLU A 16 -7.00 -26.32 15.49
CA GLU A 16 -7.74 -27.58 15.34
C GLU A 16 -6.87 -28.74 14.79
N LYS A 17 -5.59 -28.50 14.51
CA LYS A 17 -4.64 -29.46 13.90
C LYS A 17 -5.15 -30.08 12.59
N LYS A 18 -5.99 -29.34 11.85
CA LYS A 18 -6.49 -29.72 10.52
C LYS A 18 -5.47 -29.43 9.41
N THR A 19 -4.45 -28.68 9.72
CA THR A 19 -3.29 -28.39 8.87
C THR A 19 -2.09 -28.02 9.75
N THR A 20 -0.94 -27.86 9.11
CA THR A 20 0.31 -27.44 9.75
C THR A 20 0.88 -26.20 9.04
N PRO A 21 1.74 -25.40 9.70
CA PRO A 21 2.44 -24.31 9.04
C PRO A 21 3.23 -24.77 7.80
N LEU A 22 3.80 -25.98 7.86
CA LEU A 22 4.55 -26.57 6.74
C LEU A 22 3.64 -26.88 5.55
N GLU A 23 2.44 -27.41 5.77
CA GLU A 23 1.47 -27.70 4.69
C GLU A 23 0.96 -26.40 4.05
N LEU A 24 0.60 -25.38 4.85
CA LEU A 24 0.21 -24.06 4.35
C LEU A 24 1.35 -23.45 3.50
N THR A 25 2.58 -23.52 4.00
CA THR A 25 3.77 -23.01 3.30
C THR A 25 4.00 -23.72 1.97
N LYS A 26 3.90 -25.06 1.93
CA LYS A 26 4.07 -25.85 0.70
C LYS A 26 3.00 -25.50 -0.35
N GLU A 27 1.73 -25.38 0.06
CA GLU A 27 0.64 -25.03 -0.85
C GLU A 27 0.83 -23.61 -1.43
N ALA A 28 1.18 -22.63 -0.58
CA ALA A 28 1.43 -21.26 -1.00
C ALA A 28 2.67 -21.12 -1.90
N LEU A 29 3.77 -21.82 -1.58
CA LEU A 29 4.98 -21.83 -2.42
C LEU A 29 4.72 -22.45 -3.79
N LYS A 30 3.91 -23.51 -3.86
CA LYS A 30 3.49 -24.09 -5.13
C LYS A 30 2.73 -23.05 -5.97
N ALA A 31 1.76 -22.36 -5.38
CA ALA A 31 1.00 -21.34 -6.09
C ALA A 31 1.88 -20.13 -6.51
N LEU A 32 2.87 -19.73 -5.70
CA LEU A 32 3.84 -18.70 -6.07
C LEU A 32 4.72 -19.09 -7.28
N LYS A 33 5.11 -20.36 -7.37
CA LYS A 33 5.89 -20.85 -8.52
C LYS A 33 5.07 -20.94 -9.81
N GLU A 34 3.76 -21.12 -9.67
CA GLU A 34 2.81 -21.15 -10.79
C GLU A 34 2.32 -19.73 -11.17
N ASP A 35 2.73 -18.68 -10.43
CA ASP A 35 2.33 -17.29 -10.71
C ASP A 35 2.86 -16.80 -12.06
N THR A 36 1.96 -16.30 -12.89
CA THR A 36 2.25 -15.72 -14.21
C THR A 36 2.19 -14.20 -14.24
N THR A 37 1.93 -13.56 -13.10
CA THR A 37 1.71 -12.11 -13.03
C THR A 37 2.99 -11.30 -12.84
N ASN A 38 4.15 -11.96 -12.77
CA ASN A 38 5.45 -11.33 -12.49
C ASN A 38 5.48 -10.59 -11.13
N ALA A 39 4.84 -11.17 -10.11
CA ALA A 39 4.66 -10.51 -8.81
C ALA A 39 5.79 -10.79 -7.81
N SER A 40 6.67 -11.76 -8.07
CA SER A 40 7.74 -12.17 -7.14
C SER A 40 9.10 -11.64 -7.55
N GLU A 41 9.81 -10.99 -6.63
CA GLU A 41 11.21 -10.57 -6.80
C GLU A 41 12.17 -11.69 -6.41
N THR A 42 11.95 -12.28 -5.25
CA THR A 42 12.74 -13.38 -4.70
C THR A 42 11.83 -14.33 -3.91
N ILE A 43 11.82 -15.61 -4.23
CA ILE A 43 11.09 -16.64 -3.46
C ILE A 43 12.03 -17.22 -2.41
N CYS A 44 11.64 -17.18 -1.13
CA CYS A 44 12.42 -17.60 0.04
C CYS A 44 12.11 -19.05 0.41
N GLU A 45 12.10 -19.97 -0.56
CA GLU A 45 11.61 -21.35 -0.37
C GLU A 45 12.32 -22.11 0.73
N LYS A 46 13.66 -22.10 0.72
CA LYS A 46 14.47 -22.85 1.69
C LYS A 46 14.24 -22.36 3.12
N GLU A 47 14.28 -21.06 3.31
CA GLU A 47 14.09 -20.39 4.60
C GLU A 47 12.66 -20.58 5.10
N ALA A 48 11.67 -20.43 4.22
CA ALA A 48 10.25 -20.60 4.55
C ALA A 48 9.93 -22.03 4.99
N LEU A 49 10.39 -23.04 4.25
CA LEU A 49 10.17 -24.45 4.60
C LEU A 49 10.86 -24.84 5.92
N ALA A 50 12.11 -24.39 6.12
CA ALA A 50 12.87 -24.66 7.35
C ALA A 50 12.18 -24.02 8.56
N PHE A 51 11.75 -22.76 8.45
CA PHE A 51 11.06 -22.06 9.53
C PHE A 51 9.69 -22.68 9.82
N ALA A 52 8.88 -22.94 8.80
CA ALA A 52 7.57 -23.56 8.97
C ALA A 52 7.64 -24.95 9.61
N ALA A 53 8.67 -25.76 9.27
CA ALA A 53 8.90 -27.07 9.87
C ALA A 53 9.30 -27.02 11.36
N SER A 54 9.84 -25.89 11.83
CA SER A 54 10.20 -25.69 13.25
C SER A 54 9.00 -25.32 14.13
N LEU A 55 7.87 -24.94 13.55
CA LEU A 55 6.65 -24.55 14.24
C LEU A 55 5.76 -25.78 14.49
N VAL A 56 5.81 -26.35 15.68
CA VAL A 56 5.15 -27.64 15.99
C VAL A 56 3.83 -27.47 16.72
N GLU A 57 3.84 -26.72 17.82
CA GLU A 57 2.63 -26.52 18.64
C GLU A 57 2.04 -25.13 18.43
N PRO A 58 0.74 -25.03 18.14
CA PRO A 58 0.09 -23.76 17.90
C PRO A 58 0.02 -22.89 19.16
N GLU A 59 0.18 -21.58 18.97
CA GLU A 59 0.01 -20.55 20.00
C GLU A 59 -1.41 -19.98 19.85
N GLU A 60 -2.36 -20.46 20.68
CA GLU A 60 -3.79 -20.10 20.54
C GLU A 60 -4.07 -18.60 20.63
N ASP A 61 -3.30 -17.87 21.46
CA ASP A 61 -3.42 -16.41 21.62
C ASP A 61 -2.69 -15.60 20.53
N ASN A 62 -1.94 -16.27 19.64
CA ASN A 62 -1.20 -15.62 18.58
C ASN A 62 -1.85 -15.89 17.21
N LEU A 63 -2.81 -15.04 16.83
CA LEU A 63 -3.56 -15.19 15.57
C LEU A 63 -2.70 -15.22 14.31
N LEU A 64 -1.43 -14.79 14.40
CA LEU A 64 -0.49 -14.76 13.27
C LEU A 64 0.40 -16.01 13.18
N TRP A 65 0.35 -16.90 14.20
CA TRP A 65 1.22 -18.06 14.29
C TRP A 65 1.09 -19.00 13.08
N GLY A 66 2.23 -19.32 12.46
CA GLY A 66 2.33 -20.29 11.37
C GLY A 66 1.73 -19.83 10.03
N ILE A 67 1.23 -18.60 9.94
CA ILE A 67 0.56 -18.07 8.74
C ILE A 67 1.58 -17.53 7.74
N PRO A 68 1.48 -17.89 6.45
CA PRO A 68 2.37 -17.37 5.41
C PRO A 68 2.06 -15.91 5.04
N TYR A 69 3.11 -15.13 4.72
CA TYR A 69 3.00 -13.77 4.22
C TYR A 69 4.07 -13.46 3.17
N VAL A 70 3.91 -12.33 2.49
CA VAL A 70 4.92 -11.77 1.58
C VAL A 70 5.23 -10.33 1.94
N VAL A 71 6.42 -9.84 1.55
CA VAL A 71 6.87 -8.50 1.85
C VAL A 71 7.37 -7.79 0.59
N LYS A 72 6.95 -6.54 0.39
CA LYS A 72 7.43 -5.68 -0.70
C LYS A 72 8.96 -5.57 -0.65
N ASP A 73 9.61 -5.63 -1.80
CA ASP A 73 11.07 -5.74 -1.87
C ASP A 73 11.84 -4.43 -1.57
N ASN A 74 11.18 -3.47 -0.93
CA ASN A 74 11.81 -2.29 -0.34
C ASN A 74 11.94 -2.33 1.20
N TYR A 75 11.72 -3.48 1.82
CA TYR A 75 12.00 -3.72 3.23
C TYR A 75 13.26 -4.55 3.40
N SER A 76 14.22 -4.05 4.19
CA SER A 76 15.41 -4.80 4.57
C SER A 76 15.00 -6.13 5.18
N THR A 77 15.51 -7.22 4.60
CA THR A 77 15.28 -8.59 5.08
C THR A 77 16.63 -9.27 5.17
N LYS A 78 17.06 -9.55 6.40
CA LYS A 78 18.41 -10.07 6.67
C LYS A 78 18.69 -11.33 5.85
N ASP A 79 19.86 -11.34 5.23
CA ASP A 79 20.40 -12.45 4.42
C ASP A 79 19.54 -12.78 3.18
N ILE A 80 18.53 -11.98 2.86
CA ILE A 80 17.68 -12.14 1.66
C ILE A 80 17.87 -10.94 0.74
N ARG A 81 18.18 -11.20 -0.53
CA ARG A 81 18.35 -10.21 -1.58
C ARG A 81 17.16 -9.21 -1.56
N THR A 82 17.46 -7.91 -1.53
CA THR A 82 16.48 -6.82 -1.44
C THR A 82 16.86 -5.70 -2.39
N THR A 83 16.13 -5.56 -3.49
CA THR A 83 16.49 -4.73 -4.64
C THR A 83 15.67 -3.46 -4.79
N ALA A 84 14.54 -3.36 -4.10
CA ALA A 84 13.51 -2.34 -4.39
C ALA A 84 13.11 -2.31 -5.88
N SER A 85 13.14 -3.46 -6.56
CA SER A 85 12.92 -3.64 -8.00
C SER A 85 13.74 -2.67 -8.86
N SER A 86 14.98 -2.37 -8.46
CA SER A 86 15.92 -1.47 -9.13
C SER A 86 17.25 -2.16 -9.40
N ASN A 87 17.82 -1.91 -10.60
CA ASN A 87 19.13 -2.45 -10.93
C ASN A 87 20.26 -1.83 -10.09
N ILE A 88 20.06 -0.66 -9.52
CA ILE A 88 21.06 -0.02 -8.63
C ILE A 88 21.33 -0.85 -7.37
N LEU A 89 20.37 -1.66 -6.92
CA LEU A 89 20.45 -2.52 -5.75
C LEU A 89 20.35 -4.03 -6.10
N ASN A 90 20.61 -4.39 -7.36
CA ASN A 90 20.37 -5.75 -7.84
C ASN A 90 21.03 -6.84 -7.00
N ASP A 91 22.21 -6.59 -6.46
CA ASP A 91 22.99 -7.57 -5.68
C ASP A 91 23.00 -7.27 -4.16
N TYR A 92 22.15 -6.31 -3.72
CA TYR A 92 22.14 -5.92 -2.31
C TYR A 92 21.46 -6.96 -1.43
N VAL A 93 22.18 -7.38 -0.37
CA VAL A 93 21.68 -8.26 0.67
C VAL A 93 21.81 -7.54 2.02
N PRO A 94 20.68 -7.21 2.68
CA PRO A 94 20.72 -6.56 3.99
C PRO A 94 21.32 -7.45 5.08
N VAL A 95 21.99 -6.81 6.05
CA VAL A 95 22.58 -7.46 7.23
C VAL A 95 21.68 -7.43 8.45
N PHE A 96 20.48 -6.84 8.33
CA PHE A 96 19.47 -6.68 9.37
C PHE A 96 18.06 -6.77 8.80
N ASP A 97 17.09 -7.11 9.65
CA ASP A 97 15.67 -7.09 9.32
C ASP A 97 15.05 -5.71 9.59
N ALA A 98 14.15 -5.26 8.74
CA ALA A 98 13.25 -4.17 9.07
C ALA A 98 12.39 -4.54 10.28
N THR A 99 12.05 -3.55 11.13
CA THR A 99 11.27 -3.81 12.36
C THR A 99 9.98 -4.58 12.10
N VAL A 100 9.28 -4.28 11.00
CA VAL A 100 8.06 -5.03 10.64
C VAL A 100 8.34 -6.49 10.31
N VAL A 101 9.48 -6.80 9.68
CA VAL A 101 9.89 -8.18 9.39
C VAL A 101 10.25 -8.91 10.67
N SER A 102 11.02 -8.26 11.57
CA SER A 102 11.35 -8.81 12.90
C SER A 102 10.09 -9.13 13.70
N LYS A 103 9.13 -8.17 13.79
CA LYS A 103 7.88 -8.36 14.53
C LYS A 103 7.04 -9.51 13.96
N LEU A 104 6.90 -9.65 12.64
CA LEU A 104 6.17 -10.77 12.04
C LEU A 104 6.88 -12.12 12.28
N LYS A 105 8.21 -12.13 12.27
CA LYS A 105 9.00 -13.31 12.63
C LYS A 105 8.85 -13.69 14.10
N GLU A 106 8.83 -12.72 15.02
CA GLU A 106 8.54 -12.92 16.44
C GLU A 106 7.13 -13.49 16.66
N ARG A 107 6.14 -13.04 15.86
CA ARG A 107 4.79 -13.60 15.80
C ARG A 107 4.70 -14.94 15.06
N LYS A 108 5.83 -15.52 14.68
CA LYS A 108 5.92 -16.83 14.01
C LYS A 108 5.22 -16.90 12.64
N MET A 109 5.08 -15.76 11.94
CA MET A 109 4.65 -15.77 10.54
C MET A 109 5.74 -16.25 9.61
N VAL A 110 5.38 -16.93 8.52
CA VAL A 110 6.30 -17.53 7.56
C VAL A 110 6.47 -16.65 6.33
N LEU A 111 7.65 -16.04 6.14
CA LEU A 111 7.96 -15.23 4.96
C LEU A 111 8.18 -16.12 3.74
N LEU A 112 7.34 -15.95 2.69
CA LEU A 112 7.42 -16.75 1.47
C LEU A 112 8.24 -16.11 0.36
N ALA A 113 8.12 -14.78 0.20
CA ALA A 113 8.75 -14.08 -0.91
C ALA A 113 8.89 -12.57 -0.65
N LYS A 114 9.85 -11.97 -1.37
CA LYS A 114 9.95 -10.54 -1.65
C LYS A 114 9.14 -10.26 -2.93
N THR A 115 8.34 -9.20 -2.93
CA THR A 115 7.43 -8.92 -4.05
C THR A 115 7.90 -7.75 -4.90
N THR A 116 7.60 -7.81 -6.20
CA THR A 116 7.91 -6.73 -7.15
C THR A 116 7.20 -5.44 -6.78
N LEU A 117 7.76 -4.33 -7.23
CA LEU A 117 7.21 -2.99 -7.03
C LEU A 117 7.59 -2.07 -8.18
N ASP A 118 6.94 -0.92 -8.29
CA ASP A 118 7.48 0.17 -9.10
C ASP A 118 8.83 0.58 -8.51
N GLU A 119 9.83 0.77 -9.34
CA GLU A 119 11.23 0.99 -8.96
C GLU A 119 11.37 1.99 -7.81
N LEU A 120 12.06 1.58 -6.72
CA LEU A 120 12.29 2.37 -5.49
C LEU A 120 11.00 2.94 -4.87
N ALA A 121 9.87 2.26 -5.07
CA ALA A 121 8.52 2.69 -4.67
C ALA A 121 8.06 4.01 -5.34
N MET A 122 8.72 4.47 -6.40
CA MET A 122 8.48 5.72 -7.11
C MET A 122 7.60 5.54 -8.35
N GLY A 123 6.41 5.00 -8.20
CA GLY A 123 5.45 4.80 -9.27
C GLY A 123 4.05 4.55 -8.74
N GLY A 124 3.09 4.38 -9.63
CA GLY A 124 1.70 4.10 -9.29
C GLY A 124 1.03 3.12 -10.27
N THR A 125 1.83 2.46 -11.12
CA THR A 125 1.30 1.71 -12.27
C THR A 125 1.64 0.23 -12.25
N GLY A 126 2.67 -0.20 -11.48
CA GLY A 126 3.20 -1.55 -11.51
C GLY A 126 3.98 -1.88 -12.78
N THR A 127 4.58 -0.86 -13.43
CA THR A 127 5.21 -1.03 -14.75
C THR A 127 6.70 -0.69 -14.79
N THR A 128 7.26 -0.14 -13.71
CA THR A 128 8.60 0.47 -13.74
C THR A 128 9.66 -0.32 -13.01
N GLY A 129 9.32 -1.44 -12.39
CA GLY A 129 10.30 -2.36 -11.79
C GLY A 129 11.25 -2.96 -12.82
N HIS A 130 12.48 -3.27 -12.42
CA HIS A 130 13.53 -3.76 -13.32
C HIS A 130 13.21 -5.11 -13.99
N LYS A 131 12.29 -5.88 -13.44
CA LYS A 131 11.78 -7.12 -14.04
C LYS A 131 10.61 -6.88 -15.01
N GLY A 132 10.25 -5.64 -15.27
CA GLY A 132 9.12 -5.29 -16.12
C GLY A 132 7.78 -5.18 -15.39
N LYS A 133 6.70 -5.28 -16.15
CA LYS A 133 5.33 -5.08 -15.66
C LYS A 133 4.89 -6.19 -14.71
N THR A 134 4.17 -5.83 -13.65
CA THR A 134 3.35 -6.76 -12.86
C THR A 134 1.92 -6.71 -13.39
N TYR A 135 1.32 -7.86 -13.64
CA TYR A 135 0.00 -7.98 -14.25
C TYR A 135 -1.11 -8.10 -13.22
N ASN A 136 -2.29 -7.61 -13.60
CA ASN A 136 -3.49 -7.76 -12.79
C ASN A 136 -4.02 -9.21 -12.91
N PRO A 137 -4.16 -9.97 -11.82
CA PRO A 137 -4.61 -11.36 -11.88
C PRO A 137 -6.08 -11.53 -12.27
N TYR A 138 -6.87 -10.45 -12.33
CA TYR A 138 -8.23 -10.46 -12.86
C TYR A 138 -8.30 -10.23 -14.37
N ASP A 139 -7.16 -9.99 -15.03
CA ASP A 139 -7.07 -9.62 -16.45
C ASP A 139 -6.17 -10.57 -17.25
N ASP A 140 -6.77 -11.60 -17.83
CA ASP A 140 -6.06 -12.55 -18.69
C ASP A 140 -5.55 -11.91 -20.01
N THR A 141 -6.03 -10.71 -20.35
CA THR A 141 -5.62 -9.99 -21.58
C THR A 141 -4.39 -9.13 -21.39
N HIS A 142 -3.96 -8.91 -20.14
CA HIS A 142 -2.86 -8.02 -19.77
C HIS A 142 -3.03 -6.57 -20.26
N THR A 143 -4.27 -6.11 -20.33
CA THR A 143 -4.65 -4.77 -20.82
C THR A 143 -4.71 -3.75 -19.69
N TYR A 144 -5.05 -4.19 -18.45
CA TYR A 144 -5.33 -3.30 -17.33
C TYR A 144 -4.26 -3.41 -16.23
N LYS A 145 -3.93 -2.25 -15.64
CA LYS A 145 -2.98 -2.14 -14.53
C LYS A 145 -3.54 -2.74 -13.23
N ILE A 146 -2.66 -3.34 -12.42
CA ILE A 146 -2.95 -3.67 -11.02
C ILE A 146 -2.78 -2.44 -10.11
N GLY A 147 -2.18 -1.36 -10.63
CA GLY A 147 -1.76 -0.22 -9.82
C GLY A 147 -0.39 -0.46 -9.17
N GLY A 148 0.07 0.53 -8.40
CA GLY A 148 1.37 0.50 -7.74
C GLY A 148 1.46 1.57 -6.63
N SER A 149 2.62 1.67 -5.99
CA SER A 149 3.88 0.95 -6.26
C SER A 149 3.95 -0.46 -5.66
N SER A 150 3.00 -0.91 -4.82
CA SER A 150 3.02 -2.24 -4.17
C SER A 150 2.33 -3.31 -5.04
N CYS A 151 2.62 -3.32 -6.36
CA CYS A 151 1.95 -4.14 -7.37
C CYS A 151 2.06 -5.65 -7.13
N GLY A 152 3.25 -6.16 -6.82
CA GLY A 152 3.47 -7.59 -6.56
C GLY A 152 2.76 -8.07 -5.29
N SER A 153 2.82 -7.27 -4.21
CA SER A 153 2.08 -7.58 -2.98
C SER A 153 0.58 -7.66 -3.22
N ALA A 154 0.03 -6.70 -3.96
CA ALA A 154 -1.39 -6.70 -4.33
C ALA A 154 -1.76 -7.91 -5.20
N SER A 155 -0.95 -8.24 -6.21
CA SER A 155 -1.21 -9.35 -7.12
C SER A 155 -1.20 -10.70 -6.39
N ILE A 156 -0.19 -10.98 -5.56
CA ILE A 156 -0.09 -12.25 -4.81
C ILE A 156 -1.26 -12.41 -3.82
N ALA A 157 -1.61 -11.34 -3.09
CA ALA A 157 -2.74 -11.38 -2.17
C ALA A 157 -4.08 -11.54 -2.92
N ALA A 158 -4.29 -10.86 -4.06
CA ALA A 158 -5.50 -10.99 -4.88
C ALA A 158 -5.71 -12.41 -5.41
N GLN A 159 -4.63 -13.12 -5.71
CA GLN A 159 -4.68 -14.54 -6.08
C GLN A 159 -5.02 -15.48 -4.92
N GLY A 160 -5.07 -14.97 -3.69
CA GLY A 160 -5.37 -15.77 -2.50
C GLY A 160 -4.20 -16.61 -1.99
N ILE A 161 -2.99 -16.34 -2.45
CA ILE A 161 -1.79 -17.12 -2.07
C ILE A 161 -1.45 -16.89 -0.60
N VAL A 162 -1.59 -15.64 -0.12
CA VAL A 162 -1.37 -15.26 1.28
C VAL A 162 -2.51 -14.39 1.80
N PRO A 163 -2.80 -14.41 3.11
CA PRO A 163 -3.77 -13.51 3.72
C PRO A 163 -3.19 -12.13 4.06
N LEU A 164 -1.87 -12.00 4.14
CA LEU A 164 -1.14 -10.77 4.43
C LEU A 164 -0.05 -10.52 3.40
N ALA A 165 -0.03 -9.33 2.80
CA ALA A 165 1.07 -8.84 2.00
C ALA A 165 1.48 -7.44 2.46
N LEU A 166 2.74 -7.28 2.91
CA LEU A 166 3.27 -5.98 3.28
C LEU A 166 3.53 -5.14 2.02
N GLY A 167 3.10 -3.89 2.07
CA GLY A 167 3.37 -2.84 1.10
C GLY A 167 3.95 -1.60 1.77
N SER A 168 4.16 -0.53 1.02
CA SER A 168 4.46 0.81 1.52
C SER A 168 3.62 1.83 0.77
N ASP A 169 3.21 2.90 1.46
CA ASP A 169 2.29 3.89 0.90
C ASP A 169 2.82 5.30 1.15
N THR A 170 3.17 5.99 0.06
CA THR A 170 3.74 7.35 0.08
C THR A 170 2.76 8.38 -0.49
N GLY A 171 1.85 7.96 -1.36
CA GLY A 171 0.75 8.76 -1.90
C GLY A 171 -0.57 7.99 -1.93
N ASP A 172 -0.51 6.74 -2.39
CA ASP A 172 -1.65 5.83 -2.53
C ASP A 172 -1.21 4.37 -2.74
N SER A 173 0.07 4.09 -2.57
CA SER A 173 0.73 2.88 -3.11
C SER A 173 0.32 1.54 -2.47
N VAL A 174 -0.60 1.51 -1.52
CA VAL A 174 -1.32 0.33 -1.03
C VAL A 174 -2.81 0.47 -1.31
N ARG A 175 -3.39 1.63 -1.02
CA ARG A 175 -4.83 1.86 -1.11
C ARG A 175 -5.35 1.81 -2.55
N LYS A 176 -4.61 2.35 -3.51
CA LYS A 176 -4.98 2.31 -4.93
C LYS A 176 -4.84 0.90 -5.53
N PRO A 177 -3.71 0.18 -5.40
CA PRO A 177 -3.65 -1.21 -5.87
C PRO A 177 -4.65 -2.13 -5.16
N ALA A 178 -5.00 -1.91 -3.88
CA ALA A 178 -6.06 -2.66 -3.20
C ALA A 178 -7.40 -2.57 -3.95
N THR A 179 -7.70 -1.41 -4.54
CA THR A 179 -8.92 -1.16 -5.32
C THR A 179 -9.04 -2.11 -6.51
N TYR A 180 -7.95 -2.26 -7.28
CA TYR A 180 -7.92 -3.11 -8.47
C TYR A 180 -7.70 -4.59 -8.14
N ALA A 181 -7.26 -4.87 -6.90
CA ALA A 181 -6.96 -6.21 -6.41
C ALA A 181 -8.12 -6.86 -5.62
N GLY A 182 -9.17 -6.11 -5.30
CA GLY A 182 -10.27 -6.60 -4.45
C GLY A 182 -9.84 -6.92 -3.03
N LEU A 183 -8.95 -6.12 -2.46
CA LEU A 183 -8.35 -6.30 -1.15
C LEU A 183 -8.67 -5.13 -0.21
N VAL A 184 -8.55 -5.39 1.08
CA VAL A 184 -8.44 -4.33 2.07
C VAL A 184 -7.00 -3.80 2.03
N GLY A 185 -6.84 -2.51 1.71
CA GLY A 185 -5.55 -1.81 1.72
C GLY A 185 -5.52 -0.82 2.87
N PHE A 186 -4.75 -1.10 3.91
CA PHE A 186 -4.70 -0.26 5.11
C PHE A 186 -3.37 0.47 5.27
N LYS A 187 -3.47 1.77 5.44
CA LYS A 187 -2.39 2.69 5.78
C LYS A 187 -2.72 3.32 7.15
N PRO A 188 -2.07 2.90 8.23
CA PRO A 188 -2.28 3.50 9.56
C PRO A 188 -1.74 4.93 9.64
N SER A 189 -1.88 5.57 10.79
CA SER A 189 -1.30 6.88 11.07
C SER A 189 0.21 6.87 10.92
N TRP A 190 0.78 7.98 10.49
CA TRP A 190 2.22 8.14 10.35
C TRP A 190 2.93 7.92 11.70
N GLY A 191 3.91 7.03 11.70
CA GLY A 191 4.60 6.62 12.93
C GLY A 191 3.84 5.61 13.80
N ARG A 192 2.64 5.14 13.42
CA ARG A 192 1.96 4.07 14.17
C ARG A 192 2.68 2.74 14.07
N ILE A 193 3.29 2.47 12.93
CA ILE A 193 4.19 1.35 12.67
C ILE A 193 5.57 1.92 12.35
N SER A 194 6.63 1.34 12.91
CA SER A 194 8.00 1.71 12.63
C SER A 194 8.36 1.57 11.15
N ARG A 195 9.12 2.55 10.65
CA ARG A 195 9.68 2.56 9.30
C ARG A 195 11.15 2.15 9.24
N TYR A 196 11.74 1.73 10.38
CA TYR A 196 13.12 1.26 10.40
C TYR A 196 13.32 0.07 9.45
N GLY A 197 14.26 0.20 8.53
CA GLY A 197 14.55 -0.79 7.48
C GLY A 197 13.62 -0.74 6.25
N LEU A 198 12.66 0.19 6.19
CA LEU A 198 11.95 0.55 4.96
C LEU A 198 12.83 1.50 4.14
N PHE A 199 13.11 1.17 2.87
CA PHE A 199 13.87 2.05 1.99
C PHE A 199 13.09 3.34 1.73
N PRO A 200 13.69 4.51 2.03
CA PRO A 200 12.96 5.76 2.00
C PRO A 200 12.73 6.25 0.55
N PHE A 201 11.47 6.52 0.21
CA PHE A 201 11.14 7.32 -0.94
C PHE A 201 11.02 8.80 -0.54
N ALA A 202 10.03 9.14 0.27
CA ALA A 202 9.80 10.48 0.80
C ALA A 202 9.43 10.37 2.29
N PRO A 203 10.41 10.46 3.23
CA PRO A 203 10.21 10.17 4.64
C PRO A 203 9.11 10.98 5.32
N SER A 204 8.82 12.18 4.83
CA SER A 204 7.69 12.98 5.35
C SER A 204 6.33 12.44 4.94
N LEU A 205 6.26 11.46 4.02
CA LEU A 205 5.04 10.90 3.41
C LEU A 205 4.97 9.37 3.53
N ASP A 206 6.11 8.69 3.66
CA ASP A 206 6.20 7.23 3.68
C ASP A 206 5.49 6.62 4.89
N HIS A 207 4.71 5.58 4.64
CA HIS A 207 4.05 4.76 5.65
C HIS A 207 4.31 3.28 5.39
N VAL A 208 4.48 2.51 6.45
CA VAL A 208 4.24 1.07 6.41
C VAL A 208 2.75 0.86 6.22
N ALA A 209 2.38 0.07 5.24
CA ALA A 209 1.00 -0.24 4.92
C ALA A 209 0.92 -1.68 4.38
N TYR A 210 -0.27 -2.24 4.30
CA TYR A 210 -0.41 -3.64 3.93
C TYR A 210 -1.77 -3.96 3.32
N PHE A 211 -1.83 -5.12 2.68
CA PHE A 211 -3.03 -5.72 2.11
C PHE A 211 -3.47 -6.90 2.96
N THR A 212 -4.76 -6.97 3.23
CA THR A 212 -5.41 -8.11 3.88
C THR A 212 -6.69 -8.48 3.16
N ARG A 213 -7.31 -9.57 3.59
CA ARG A 213 -8.53 -10.09 2.94
C ARG A 213 -9.81 -9.59 3.58
N SER A 214 -9.72 -9.13 4.82
CA SER A 214 -10.84 -8.55 5.57
C SER A 214 -10.35 -7.38 6.44
N VAL A 215 -11.30 -6.55 6.89
CA VAL A 215 -11.02 -5.48 7.84
C VAL A 215 -10.56 -6.06 9.18
N LYS A 216 -11.10 -7.22 9.57
CA LYS A 216 -10.68 -7.90 10.81
C LYS A 216 -9.24 -8.39 10.72
N ASP A 217 -8.83 -8.98 9.59
CA ASP A 217 -7.42 -9.31 9.33
C ASP A 217 -6.53 -8.07 9.45
N SER A 218 -6.98 -6.91 8.93
CA SER A 218 -6.23 -5.64 9.05
C SER A 218 -6.05 -5.21 10.50
N ALA A 219 -7.07 -5.39 11.34
CA ALA A 219 -6.99 -5.10 12.77
C ALA A 219 -6.00 -6.03 13.51
N ILE A 220 -6.01 -7.34 13.18
CA ILE A 220 -5.07 -8.33 13.73
C ILE A 220 -3.62 -7.96 13.36
N VAL A 221 -3.37 -7.61 12.11
CA VAL A 221 -2.04 -7.21 11.64
C VAL A 221 -1.59 -5.91 12.29
N LEU A 222 -2.48 -4.91 12.44
CA LEU A 222 -2.14 -3.67 13.12
C LEU A 222 -1.70 -3.91 14.57
N GLU A 223 -2.42 -4.74 15.31
CA GLU A 223 -2.06 -5.11 16.68
C GLU A 223 -0.67 -5.75 16.76
N GLY A 224 -0.34 -6.60 15.79
CA GLY A 224 0.97 -7.25 15.71
C GLY A 224 2.13 -6.30 15.37
N LEU A 225 1.87 -5.23 14.59
CA LEU A 225 2.91 -4.36 14.05
C LEU A 225 3.06 -3.01 14.75
N ALA A 226 1.98 -2.47 15.34
CA ALA A 226 1.98 -1.14 15.95
C ALA A 226 2.93 -1.03 17.15
N GLY A 227 3.25 0.20 17.53
CA GLY A 227 3.98 0.54 18.75
C GLY A 227 5.33 1.18 18.52
N ARG A 228 5.94 1.63 19.63
CA ARG A 228 7.22 2.32 19.68
C ARG A 228 8.37 1.42 19.22
N ASP A 229 9.29 2.00 18.48
CA ASP A 229 10.56 1.39 18.10
C ASP A 229 11.70 2.38 18.37
N GLU A 230 12.67 1.98 19.16
CA GLU A 230 13.82 2.84 19.49
C GLU A 230 14.76 3.08 18.29
N ASN A 231 14.66 2.26 17.24
CA ASN A 231 15.41 2.47 16.00
C ASN A 231 14.73 3.49 15.05
N ASP A 232 13.47 3.85 15.32
CA ASP A 232 12.73 4.86 14.57
C ASP A 232 12.21 5.96 15.48
N ALA A 233 12.96 7.07 15.57
CA ALA A 233 12.60 8.22 16.37
C ALA A 233 11.23 8.84 16.01
N THR A 234 10.68 8.51 14.83
CA THR A 234 9.36 8.98 14.38
C THR A 234 8.22 8.05 14.79
N SER A 235 8.53 6.86 15.35
CA SER A 235 7.51 5.94 15.82
C SER A 235 6.80 6.46 17.07
N SER A 236 5.47 6.28 17.12
CA SER A 236 4.62 6.80 18.18
C SER A 236 4.78 6.02 19.49
N SER A 237 4.81 6.72 20.60
CA SER A 237 4.76 6.14 21.95
C SER A 237 3.35 5.82 22.45
N ARG A 238 2.30 6.08 21.66
CA ARG A 238 0.92 5.75 22.03
C ARG A 238 0.77 4.23 22.18
N PRO A 239 0.07 3.75 23.22
CA PRO A 239 -0.18 2.32 23.43
C PRO A 239 -0.80 1.66 22.19
N THR A 240 -0.51 0.39 21.99
CA THR A 240 -1.23 -0.45 21.01
C THR A 240 -2.55 -0.89 21.63
N GLU A 241 -3.63 -0.80 20.89
CA GLU A 241 -4.94 -1.21 21.33
C GLU A 241 -5.24 -2.64 20.83
N ALA A 242 -6.20 -3.31 21.47
CA ALA A 242 -6.67 -4.63 21.05
C ALA A 242 -7.66 -4.48 19.87
N TYR A 243 -7.17 -3.98 18.74
CA TYR A 243 -8.00 -3.59 17.59
C TYR A 243 -9.03 -4.63 17.16
N PRO A 244 -8.71 -5.94 17.05
CA PRO A 244 -9.69 -6.92 16.58
C PRO A 244 -10.89 -7.07 17.51
N SER A 245 -10.68 -6.94 18.82
CA SER A 245 -11.74 -7.10 19.83
C SER A 245 -12.65 -5.87 19.94
N LEU A 246 -12.22 -4.73 19.40
CA LEU A 246 -12.97 -3.46 19.43
C LEU A 246 -13.87 -3.26 18.19
N LEU A 247 -13.87 -4.21 17.24
CA LEU A 247 -14.70 -4.14 16.04
C LEU A 247 -16.12 -4.67 16.34
N ASP A 248 -17.05 -3.77 16.57
CA ASP A 248 -18.47 -4.13 16.82
C ASP A 248 -19.42 -3.79 15.64
N GLY A 249 -18.94 -3.01 14.66
CA GLY A 249 -19.71 -2.58 13.49
C GLY A 249 -20.81 -1.57 13.79
N LYS A 250 -20.86 -0.98 14.98
CA LYS A 250 -21.86 0.01 15.35
C LYS A 250 -21.45 1.39 14.89
N ILE A 251 -22.26 1.97 14.01
CA ILE A 251 -22.00 3.29 13.40
C ILE A 251 -23.11 4.31 13.65
N GLY A 252 -24.11 3.98 14.46
CA GLY A 252 -25.18 4.91 14.82
C GLY A 252 -24.62 6.18 15.44
N GLY A 253 -25.03 7.34 14.90
CA GLY A 253 -24.56 8.66 15.32
C GLY A 253 -23.18 9.08 14.79
N LYS A 254 -22.44 8.19 14.11
CA LYS A 254 -21.17 8.54 13.46
C LYS A 254 -21.40 9.49 12.30
N LYS A 255 -20.54 10.50 12.20
CA LYS A 255 -20.59 11.51 11.15
C LYS A 255 -19.57 11.21 10.05
N ILE A 256 -20.04 11.10 8.81
CA ILE A 256 -19.21 10.80 7.65
C ILE A 256 -19.34 11.92 6.64
N ALA A 257 -18.22 12.53 6.25
CA ALA A 257 -18.17 13.56 5.22
C ALA A 257 -17.96 12.96 3.83
N ILE A 258 -18.65 13.49 2.83
CA ILE A 258 -18.42 13.24 1.41
C ILE A 258 -17.97 14.54 0.77
N ILE A 259 -16.85 14.56 0.06
CA ILE A 259 -16.33 15.72 -0.64
C ILE A 259 -16.87 15.71 -2.09
N LYS A 260 -17.81 16.61 -2.40
CA LYS A 260 -18.50 16.61 -3.71
C LYS A 260 -17.57 16.81 -4.90
N GLU A 261 -16.47 17.54 -4.73
CA GLU A 261 -15.51 17.82 -5.80
C GLU A 261 -14.73 16.58 -6.22
N ILE A 262 -14.47 15.64 -5.30
CA ILE A 262 -13.84 14.36 -5.62
C ILE A 262 -14.79 13.52 -6.47
N ASN A 263 -16.07 13.45 -6.12
CA ASN A 263 -17.06 12.64 -6.82
C ASN A 263 -17.32 13.12 -8.27
N ARG A 264 -17.00 14.39 -8.62
CA ARG A 264 -17.10 14.88 -10.00
C ARG A 264 -16.18 14.13 -10.98
N GLY A 265 -15.08 13.57 -10.49
CA GLY A 265 -14.15 12.78 -11.30
C GLY A 265 -14.60 11.35 -11.55
N ILE A 266 -15.76 10.90 -11.04
CA ILE A 266 -16.30 9.55 -11.32
C ILE A 266 -16.69 9.47 -12.79
N VAL A 267 -16.15 8.46 -13.48
CA VAL A 267 -16.41 8.21 -14.90
C VAL A 267 -17.32 6.98 -15.07
N ASP A 268 -17.06 5.90 -14.32
CA ASP A 268 -17.84 4.66 -14.44
C ASP A 268 -19.11 4.71 -13.58
N GLU A 269 -20.26 4.53 -14.22
CA GLU A 269 -21.58 4.57 -13.58
C GLU A 269 -21.72 3.53 -12.44
N ALA A 270 -21.04 2.40 -12.56
CA ALA A 270 -21.03 1.37 -11.51
C ALA A 270 -20.49 1.93 -10.17
N ILE A 271 -19.49 2.81 -10.22
CA ILE A 271 -18.92 3.48 -9.04
C ILE A 271 -19.93 4.46 -8.45
N SER A 272 -20.52 5.33 -9.29
CA SER A 272 -21.50 6.34 -8.85
C SER A 272 -22.71 5.68 -8.18
N ARG A 273 -23.32 4.70 -8.86
CA ARG A 273 -24.47 3.96 -8.33
C ARG A 273 -24.14 3.28 -6.97
N LYS A 274 -23.01 2.57 -6.89
CA LYS A 274 -22.61 1.92 -5.64
C LYS A 274 -22.33 2.91 -4.52
N PHE A 275 -21.79 4.09 -4.86
CA PHE A 275 -21.54 5.16 -3.89
C PHE A 275 -22.84 5.67 -3.27
N ASP A 276 -23.85 5.90 -4.09
CA ASP A 276 -25.16 6.35 -3.63
C ASP A 276 -25.87 5.26 -2.79
N GLU A 277 -25.85 3.99 -3.24
CA GLU A 277 -26.40 2.84 -2.53
C GLU A 277 -25.81 2.70 -1.12
N LEU A 278 -24.46 2.73 -1.01
CA LEU A 278 -23.77 2.57 0.27
C LEU A 278 -23.95 3.78 1.18
N THR A 279 -23.95 4.98 0.64
CA THR A 279 -24.25 6.21 1.39
C THR A 279 -25.63 6.10 2.05
N GLU A 280 -26.64 5.63 1.31
CA GLU A 280 -27.98 5.45 1.85
C GLU A 280 -28.06 4.30 2.87
N ALA A 281 -27.32 3.21 2.64
CA ALA A 281 -27.25 2.09 3.59
C ALA A 281 -26.61 2.52 4.93
N LEU A 282 -25.54 3.32 4.89
CA LEU A 282 -24.93 3.87 6.10
C LEU A 282 -25.90 4.77 6.89
N ARG A 283 -26.71 5.61 6.18
CA ARG A 283 -27.77 6.42 6.82
C ARG A 283 -28.82 5.55 7.49
N LYS A 284 -29.24 4.45 6.85
CA LYS A 284 -30.20 3.49 7.44
C LYS A 284 -29.67 2.79 8.70
N GLN A 285 -28.35 2.62 8.80
CA GLN A 285 -27.68 2.13 10.01
C GLN A 285 -27.52 3.21 11.09
N GLY A 286 -28.02 4.42 10.86
CA GLY A 286 -28.03 5.53 11.82
C GLY A 286 -26.78 6.43 11.74
N ALA A 287 -25.93 6.28 10.75
CA ALA A 287 -24.85 7.24 10.50
C ALA A 287 -25.38 8.54 9.90
N ILE A 288 -24.74 9.64 10.22
CA ILE A 288 -25.00 10.97 9.65
C ILE A 288 -24.03 11.18 8.50
N VAL A 289 -24.52 11.06 7.26
CA VAL A 289 -23.67 11.20 6.07
C VAL A 289 -24.02 12.50 5.35
N GLU A 290 -23.06 13.41 5.30
CA GLU A 290 -23.23 14.75 4.76
C GLU A 290 -22.25 15.03 3.60
N THR A 291 -22.74 15.74 2.60
CA THR A 291 -21.91 16.20 1.48
C THR A 291 -21.42 17.61 1.76
N ILE A 292 -20.10 17.78 1.77
CA ILE A 292 -19.40 19.03 1.99
C ILE A 292 -18.65 19.49 0.74
N SER A 293 -18.13 20.71 0.79
CA SER A 293 -17.32 21.29 -0.28
C SER A 293 -15.92 21.64 0.24
N ILE A 294 -14.91 21.33 -0.55
CA ILE A 294 -13.55 21.86 -0.39
C ILE A 294 -13.17 22.57 -1.67
N ASP A 295 -12.43 23.68 -1.56
CA ASP A 295 -11.98 24.44 -2.72
C ASP A 295 -11.32 23.53 -3.77
N ARG A 296 -11.88 23.57 -4.98
CA ARG A 296 -11.42 22.75 -6.12
C ARG A 296 -9.97 23.06 -6.51
N ALA A 297 -9.54 24.32 -6.37
CA ALA A 297 -8.17 24.71 -6.64
C ALA A 297 -7.20 24.08 -5.62
N LEU A 298 -7.61 24.02 -4.34
CA LEU A 298 -6.83 23.37 -3.28
C LEU A 298 -6.71 21.85 -3.51
N LEU A 299 -7.80 21.19 -3.91
CA LEU A 299 -7.78 19.77 -4.26
C LEU A 299 -6.95 19.49 -5.53
N GLY A 300 -7.04 20.35 -6.54
CA GLY A 300 -6.23 20.28 -7.76
C GLY A 300 -4.73 20.46 -7.51
N ALA A 301 -4.36 21.15 -6.42
CA ALA A 301 -2.97 21.33 -6.02
C ALA A 301 -2.33 20.09 -5.36
N ILE A 302 -3.11 19.04 -5.04
CA ILE A 302 -2.60 17.85 -4.36
C ILE A 302 -1.47 17.17 -5.18
N TYR A 303 -1.72 16.88 -6.45
CA TYR A 303 -0.76 16.18 -7.29
C TYR A 303 0.56 16.95 -7.52
N PRO A 304 0.56 18.22 -7.96
CA PRO A 304 1.80 18.98 -8.12
C PRO A 304 2.55 19.16 -6.79
N THR A 305 1.85 19.37 -5.68
CA THR A 305 2.45 19.44 -4.34
C THR A 305 3.14 18.14 -3.96
N TYR A 306 2.46 17.00 -4.17
CA TYR A 306 3.04 15.67 -3.95
C TYR A 306 4.28 15.45 -4.80
N MET A 307 4.22 15.78 -6.09
CA MET A 307 5.35 15.58 -7.02
C MET A 307 6.59 16.38 -6.59
N VAL A 308 6.43 17.66 -6.24
CA VAL A 308 7.56 18.50 -5.84
C VAL A 308 8.19 17.99 -4.54
N ILE A 309 7.38 17.72 -3.51
CA ILE A 309 7.87 17.26 -2.20
C ILE A 309 8.53 15.89 -2.33
N SER A 310 7.84 14.93 -2.93
CA SER A 310 8.34 13.56 -3.01
C SER A 310 9.59 13.43 -3.86
N CYS A 311 9.69 14.15 -4.99
CA CYS A 311 10.88 14.14 -5.83
C CYS A 311 12.08 14.82 -5.16
N ALA A 312 11.85 15.91 -4.43
CA ALA A 312 12.90 16.61 -3.68
C ALA A 312 13.48 15.70 -2.57
N GLU A 313 12.60 15.08 -1.77
CA GLU A 313 13.02 14.14 -0.71
C GLU A 313 13.72 12.90 -1.31
N ALA A 314 13.17 12.32 -2.40
CA ALA A 314 13.77 11.19 -3.10
C ALA A 314 15.19 11.49 -3.59
N THR A 315 15.42 12.67 -4.14
CA THR A 315 16.74 13.10 -4.62
C THR A 315 17.76 13.08 -3.50
N SER A 316 17.40 13.60 -2.33
CA SER A 316 18.28 13.61 -1.16
C SER A 316 18.50 12.21 -0.58
N ASN A 317 17.41 11.42 -0.41
CA ASN A 317 17.47 10.10 0.22
C ASN A 317 18.25 9.07 -0.60
N ASN A 318 18.13 9.14 -1.93
CA ASN A 318 18.80 8.20 -2.83
C ASN A 318 20.16 8.72 -3.34
N ALA A 319 20.72 9.76 -2.72
CA ALA A 319 22.05 10.27 -3.06
C ALA A 319 23.18 9.26 -2.76
N ASN A 320 22.97 8.37 -1.78
CA ASN A 320 23.90 7.30 -1.39
C ASN A 320 23.90 6.11 -2.35
N LEU A 321 22.92 6.01 -3.28
CA LEU A 321 22.90 5.02 -4.35
C LEU A 321 23.77 5.53 -5.51
N ASP A 322 25.07 5.46 -5.34
CA ASP A 322 26.06 6.18 -6.15
C ASP A 322 27.16 5.28 -6.73
N GLY A 323 27.09 3.97 -6.47
CA GLY A 323 28.13 3.03 -6.89
C GLY A 323 29.38 3.05 -5.98
N ILE A 324 29.43 3.91 -4.96
CA ILE A 324 30.50 3.97 -3.97
C ILE A 324 30.11 3.17 -2.72
N LYS A 325 29.00 3.54 -2.08
CA LYS A 325 28.44 2.84 -0.92
C LYS A 325 27.48 1.74 -1.34
N PHE A 326 26.56 2.07 -2.25
CA PHE A 326 25.57 1.16 -2.80
C PHE A 326 25.52 1.28 -4.31
N GLY A 327 25.33 0.16 -4.99
CA GLY A 327 25.21 0.09 -6.43
C GLY A 327 26.41 -0.56 -7.12
N PRO A 328 26.25 -0.88 -8.41
CA PRO A 328 27.25 -1.64 -9.16
C PRO A 328 28.49 -0.82 -9.47
N ARG A 329 29.65 -1.48 -9.57
CA ARG A 329 30.86 -0.99 -10.22
C ARG A 329 30.86 -1.41 -11.68
N ILE A 330 30.92 -0.44 -12.60
CA ILE A 330 30.74 -0.68 -14.03
C ILE A 330 32.02 -0.31 -14.80
N GLY A 331 33.00 -1.20 -14.79
CA GLY A 331 34.24 -1.06 -15.54
C GLY A 331 35.38 -0.47 -14.74
N ASN A 332 36.38 0.13 -15.45
CA ASN A 332 37.61 0.68 -14.88
C ASN A 332 37.51 2.20 -14.75
N GLU A 333 36.65 2.68 -13.85
CA GLU A 333 36.52 4.11 -13.56
C GLU A 333 37.80 4.65 -12.90
N LYS A 334 38.24 5.83 -13.33
CA LYS A 334 39.44 6.49 -12.81
C LYS A 334 39.14 7.55 -11.73
N THR A 335 37.86 8.04 -11.73
CA THR A 335 37.41 9.07 -10.80
C THR A 335 36.13 8.65 -10.11
N TYR A 336 35.84 9.20 -8.91
CA TYR A 336 34.60 8.96 -8.21
C TYR A 336 33.39 9.46 -9.01
N GLN A 337 33.56 10.57 -9.76
CA GLN A 337 32.49 11.09 -10.62
C GLN A 337 32.11 10.09 -11.73
N GLU A 338 33.10 9.46 -12.37
CA GLU A 338 32.84 8.41 -13.37
C GLU A 338 32.09 7.21 -12.74
N VAL A 339 32.48 6.78 -11.53
CA VAL A 339 31.76 5.73 -10.78
C VAL A 339 30.30 6.09 -10.58
N MET A 340 30.05 7.30 -10.04
CA MET A 340 28.68 7.77 -9.77
C MET A 340 27.84 7.87 -11.05
N ILE A 341 28.39 8.50 -12.09
CA ILE A 341 27.67 8.67 -13.37
C ILE A 341 27.33 7.32 -13.96
N LYS A 342 28.29 6.41 -14.09
CA LYS A 342 28.05 5.09 -14.70
C LYS A 342 27.09 4.24 -13.87
N ALA A 343 27.27 4.17 -12.54
CA ALA A 343 26.41 3.41 -11.67
C ALA A 343 24.96 3.90 -11.74
N ARG A 344 24.73 5.21 -11.64
CA ARG A 344 23.39 5.80 -11.68
C ARG A 344 22.75 5.72 -13.07
N THR A 345 23.55 5.89 -14.13
CA THR A 345 23.06 5.77 -15.52
C THR A 345 22.56 4.36 -15.83
N ALA A 346 23.30 3.35 -15.42
CA ALA A 346 22.94 1.95 -15.66
C ALA A 346 21.95 1.41 -14.62
N GLY A 347 22.01 1.89 -13.38
CA GLY A 347 21.26 1.37 -12.25
C GLY A 347 19.83 1.89 -12.12
N PHE A 348 19.51 3.08 -12.65
CA PHE A 348 18.17 3.66 -12.54
C PHE A 348 17.41 3.65 -13.87
N GLY A 349 16.13 3.33 -13.79
CA GLY A 349 15.18 3.46 -14.88
C GLY A 349 14.85 4.93 -15.22
N GLU A 350 14.22 5.13 -16.37
CA GLU A 350 13.93 6.47 -16.89
C GLU A 350 13.01 7.30 -15.98
N LEU A 351 12.00 6.69 -15.38
CA LEU A 351 11.09 7.39 -14.48
C LEU A 351 11.84 7.93 -13.24
N ILE A 352 12.75 7.13 -12.70
CA ILE A 352 13.55 7.53 -11.52
C ILE A 352 14.47 8.70 -11.87
N LYS A 353 15.14 8.65 -13.02
CA LYS A 353 15.99 9.74 -13.50
C LYS A 353 15.19 11.06 -13.65
N ARG A 354 13.97 10.97 -14.24
CA ARG A 354 13.08 12.15 -14.35
C ARG A 354 12.72 12.72 -12.98
N ARG A 355 12.38 11.88 -12.01
CA ARG A 355 12.06 12.33 -10.65
C ARG A 355 13.24 13.00 -9.95
N PHE A 356 14.46 12.48 -10.15
CA PHE A 356 15.65 13.12 -9.63
C PHE A 356 15.94 14.47 -10.30
N VAL A 357 15.67 14.62 -11.60
CA VAL A 357 15.77 15.92 -12.27
C VAL A 357 14.77 16.93 -11.68
N ILE A 358 13.50 16.54 -11.50
CA ILE A 358 12.47 17.39 -10.88
C ILE A 358 12.90 17.78 -9.46
N GLY A 359 13.34 16.81 -8.65
CA GLY A 359 13.76 17.04 -7.27
C GLY A 359 15.00 17.92 -7.18
N SER A 360 16.02 17.66 -8.01
CA SER A 360 17.22 18.50 -8.06
C SER A 360 16.88 19.94 -8.44
N TYR A 361 16.04 20.14 -9.46
CA TYR A 361 15.61 21.46 -9.90
C TYR A 361 14.85 22.21 -8.79
N ALA A 362 13.97 21.53 -8.06
CA ALA A 362 13.22 22.11 -6.96
C ALA A 362 14.09 22.46 -5.74
N LEU A 363 15.27 21.83 -5.60
CA LEU A 363 16.21 22.07 -4.49
C LEU A 363 17.32 23.06 -4.82
N LEU A 364 17.45 23.51 -6.08
CA LEU A 364 18.38 24.58 -6.42
C LEU A 364 18.10 25.84 -5.60
N SER A 365 19.14 26.54 -5.16
CA SER A 365 19.01 27.72 -4.29
C SER A 365 18.08 28.79 -4.86
N GLU A 366 18.08 29.00 -6.15
CA GLU A 366 17.24 29.94 -6.87
C GLU A 366 15.77 29.51 -6.99
N ASN A 367 15.47 28.20 -6.89
CA ASN A 367 14.13 27.66 -7.07
C ASN A 367 13.48 27.21 -5.76
N LYS A 368 14.26 26.99 -4.72
CA LYS A 368 13.83 26.33 -3.47
C LYS A 368 12.64 27.00 -2.82
N GLU A 369 12.64 28.32 -2.72
CA GLU A 369 11.50 29.06 -2.12
C GLU A 369 10.24 28.96 -2.96
N GLU A 370 10.36 29.12 -4.28
CA GLU A 370 9.22 29.14 -5.20
C GLU A 370 8.62 27.76 -5.47
N LEU A 371 9.40 26.68 -5.30
CA LEU A 371 8.94 25.32 -5.56
C LEU A 371 8.79 24.51 -4.26
N PHE A 372 9.90 24.17 -3.62
CA PHE A 372 9.87 23.23 -2.48
C PHE A 372 9.18 23.83 -1.25
N ILE A 373 9.57 25.05 -0.84
CA ILE A 373 8.96 25.71 0.33
C ILE A 373 7.49 26.07 0.06
N ARG A 374 7.19 26.53 -1.15
CA ARG A 374 5.80 26.80 -1.54
C ARG A 374 4.97 25.51 -1.50
N ALA A 375 5.46 24.37 -2.00
CA ALA A 375 4.77 23.10 -1.93
C ALA A 375 4.51 22.67 -0.47
N GLN A 376 5.47 22.88 0.44
CA GLN A 376 5.25 22.62 1.87
C GLN A 376 4.14 23.51 2.47
N LYS A 377 4.08 24.79 2.09
CA LYS A 377 3.00 25.71 2.49
C LYS A 377 1.63 25.26 1.96
N VAL A 378 1.57 24.84 0.69
CA VAL A 378 0.32 24.32 0.08
C VAL A 378 -0.10 23.01 0.76
N ARG A 379 0.84 22.07 1.01
CA ARG A 379 0.59 20.87 1.82
C ARG A 379 -0.07 21.24 3.16
N ARG A 380 0.46 22.24 3.86
CA ARG A 380 -0.10 22.69 5.14
C ARG A 380 -1.53 23.17 5.00
N LEU A 381 -1.85 23.98 3.97
CA LEU A 381 -3.21 24.45 3.73
C LEU A 381 -4.19 23.29 3.45
N ILE A 382 -3.76 22.29 2.68
CA ILE A 382 -4.57 21.08 2.43
C ILE A 382 -4.83 20.34 3.73
N VAL A 383 -3.79 20.11 4.54
CA VAL A 383 -3.88 19.40 5.82
C VAL A 383 -4.78 20.14 6.81
N ASP A 384 -4.63 21.45 6.93
CA ASP A 384 -5.45 22.26 7.82
C ASP A 384 -6.93 22.17 7.44
N ARG A 385 -7.27 22.27 6.15
CA ARG A 385 -8.65 22.15 5.68
C ARG A 385 -9.23 20.74 5.93
N VAL A 386 -8.45 19.69 5.74
CA VAL A 386 -8.89 18.31 6.02
C VAL A 386 -9.06 18.07 7.51
N ASN A 387 -8.19 18.63 8.36
CA ASN A 387 -8.33 18.55 9.81
C ASN A 387 -9.57 19.31 10.31
N GLU A 388 -9.92 20.46 9.74
CA GLU A 388 -11.19 21.13 10.03
C GLU A 388 -12.37 20.20 9.78
N VAL A 389 -12.41 19.52 8.63
CA VAL A 389 -13.45 18.52 8.34
C VAL A 389 -13.44 17.39 9.36
N LEU A 390 -12.28 16.81 9.66
CA LEU A 390 -12.17 15.71 10.61
C LEU A 390 -12.43 16.14 12.07
N ASN A 391 -12.40 17.42 12.41
CA ASN A 391 -12.85 17.89 13.73
C ASN A 391 -14.37 17.75 13.91
N GLU A 392 -15.13 17.87 12.82
CA GLU A 392 -16.60 17.77 12.81
C GLU A 392 -17.10 16.38 12.45
N TYR A 393 -16.34 15.61 11.67
CA TYR A 393 -16.69 14.30 11.16
C TYR A 393 -15.75 13.21 11.67
N ASP A 394 -16.25 11.98 11.82
CA ASP A 394 -15.48 10.81 12.24
C ASP A 394 -14.59 10.27 11.11
N ALA A 395 -15.04 10.39 9.86
CA ALA A 395 -14.28 10.01 8.68
C ALA A 395 -14.72 10.75 7.42
N ILE A 396 -13.86 10.71 6.40
CA ILE A 396 -14.16 11.14 5.03
C ILE A 396 -14.29 9.88 4.17
N LEU A 397 -15.42 9.71 3.48
CA LEU A 397 -15.67 8.63 2.52
C LEU A 397 -15.49 9.13 1.09
N THR A 398 -14.69 8.43 0.30
CA THR A 398 -14.44 8.75 -1.11
C THR A 398 -14.39 7.49 -1.97
N PRO A 399 -14.71 7.55 -3.27
CA PRO A 399 -14.29 6.53 -4.22
C PRO A 399 -12.76 6.55 -4.33
N CYS A 400 -12.12 5.39 -4.54
CA CYS A 400 -10.64 5.36 -4.66
C CYS A 400 -10.16 5.85 -6.03
N THR A 401 -10.97 5.69 -7.06
CA THR A 401 -10.67 6.02 -8.45
C THR A 401 -11.95 6.39 -9.19
N GLY A 402 -11.82 7.07 -10.33
CA GLY A 402 -12.96 7.37 -11.21
C GLY A 402 -13.36 6.21 -12.12
N LYS A 403 -12.52 5.18 -12.26
CA LYS A 403 -12.72 4.05 -13.18
C LYS A 403 -12.47 2.72 -12.50
N VAL A 404 -13.31 1.73 -12.78
CA VAL A 404 -13.16 0.35 -12.30
C VAL A 404 -11.90 -0.30 -12.89
N ARG A 405 -11.60 -0.02 -14.15
CA ARG A 405 -10.46 -0.56 -14.88
C ARG A 405 -9.55 0.56 -15.36
N ASN A 406 -8.25 0.41 -15.11
CA ASN A 406 -7.25 1.38 -15.55
C ASN A 406 -6.35 0.75 -16.62
N PRO A 407 -6.55 1.07 -17.90
CA PRO A 407 -5.74 0.47 -18.98
C PRO A 407 -4.29 0.94 -18.91
N PHE A 408 -3.38 0.13 -19.45
CA PHE A 408 -2.04 0.62 -19.80
C PHE A 408 -2.20 1.73 -20.84
N GLU A 409 -1.43 2.80 -20.69
CA GLU A 409 -1.48 3.91 -21.62
C GLU A 409 -1.15 3.42 -23.04
N THR A 410 -2.00 3.74 -24.00
CA THR A 410 -1.65 3.68 -25.41
C THR A 410 -0.77 4.89 -25.73
N GLU A 411 0.20 4.73 -26.62
CA GLU A 411 1.04 5.83 -27.11
C GLU A 411 0.14 7.01 -27.53
N GLY A 412 0.27 8.15 -26.85
CA GLY A 412 -0.50 9.36 -27.17
C GLY A 412 -1.15 10.08 -25.98
N ASN A 413 -1.38 9.45 -24.84
CA ASN A 413 -1.91 10.13 -23.66
C ASN A 413 -0.83 11.00 -23.01
N ARG A 414 -0.83 12.30 -23.33
CA ARG A 414 0.09 13.29 -22.73
C ARG A 414 -0.38 13.64 -21.33
N ILE A 415 0.58 13.67 -20.38
CA ILE A 415 0.41 14.32 -19.07
C ILE A 415 0.06 15.80 -19.35
N GLY A 416 -1.18 16.18 -19.23
CA GLY A 416 -1.65 17.55 -19.54
C GLY A 416 -3.03 17.60 -20.19
N GLU A 417 -3.55 16.44 -20.62
CA GLU A 417 -4.91 16.34 -21.18
C GLU A 417 -5.96 15.88 -20.14
N LEU A 418 -5.53 15.54 -18.90
CA LEU A 418 -6.46 15.24 -17.82
C LEU A 418 -7.12 16.54 -17.34
N ASP A 419 -8.46 16.59 -17.36
CA ASP A 419 -9.19 17.65 -16.71
C ASP A 419 -8.94 17.62 -15.18
N ILE A 420 -9.21 18.75 -14.54
CA ILE A 420 -8.92 18.92 -13.10
C ILE A 420 -9.71 17.93 -12.21
N ASP A 421 -10.93 17.52 -12.59
CA ASP A 421 -11.74 16.60 -11.79
C ASP A 421 -11.16 15.17 -11.87
N SER A 422 -10.67 14.76 -13.04
CA SER A 422 -9.88 13.52 -13.20
C SER A 422 -8.59 13.57 -12.40
N MET A 423 -7.87 14.71 -12.40
CA MET A 423 -6.66 14.86 -11.58
C MET A 423 -6.97 14.73 -10.07
N ILE A 424 -8.06 15.31 -9.61
CA ILE A 424 -8.47 15.27 -8.21
C ILE A 424 -8.77 13.83 -7.79
N ILE A 425 -9.67 13.14 -8.49
CA ILE A 425 -10.08 11.77 -8.09
C ILE A 425 -8.93 10.76 -8.17
N GLU A 426 -8.00 10.95 -9.09
CA GLU A 426 -6.86 10.03 -9.24
C GLU A 426 -5.75 10.27 -8.21
N ASN A 427 -5.74 11.42 -7.50
CA ASN A 427 -4.63 11.77 -6.60
C ASN A 427 -5.06 12.17 -5.18
N HIS A 428 -6.35 12.29 -4.88
CA HIS A 428 -6.85 12.75 -3.58
C HIS A 428 -6.43 11.85 -2.41
N LEU A 429 -6.14 10.56 -2.64
CA LEU A 429 -5.68 9.65 -1.59
C LEU A 429 -4.38 10.13 -0.91
N ALA A 430 -3.55 10.92 -1.60
CA ALA A 430 -2.34 11.52 -1.04
C ALA A 430 -2.63 12.46 0.16
N ILE A 431 -3.85 12.92 0.35
CA ILE A 431 -4.29 13.67 1.54
C ILE A 431 -3.92 12.90 2.82
N GLY A 432 -4.17 11.58 2.83
CA GLY A 432 -3.83 10.72 3.97
C GLY A 432 -2.33 10.70 4.30
N ASN A 433 -1.46 10.83 3.29
CA ASN A 433 0.00 10.91 3.49
C ASN A 433 0.43 12.32 3.91
N PHE A 434 -0.17 13.37 3.34
CA PHE A 434 0.11 14.75 3.71
C PHE A 434 -0.13 15.03 5.19
N GLY A 435 -1.26 14.55 5.71
CA GLY A 435 -1.67 14.73 7.11
C GLY A 435 -1.18 13.64 8.06
N GLY A 436 -0.53 12.58 7.55
CA GLY A 436 -0.20 11.42 8.36
C GLY A 436 -1.43 10.69 8.93
N LEU A 437 -2.58 10.80 8.25
CA LEU A 437 -3.88 10.30 8.70
C LEU A 437 -4.04 8.80 8.39
N PRO A 438 -4.70 8.00 9.24
CA PRO A 438 -5.03 6.62 8.91
C PRO A 438 -6.05 6.59 7.78
N SER A 439 -5.90 5.64 6.86
CA SER A 439 -6.74 5.56 5.67
C SER A 439 -6.84 4.12 5.19
N ILE A 440 -8.04 3.66 4.85
CA ILE A 440 -8.33 2.29 4.47
C ILE A 440 -9.19 2.25 3.21
N SER A 441 -8.75 1.48 2.22
CA SER A 441 -9.54 1.14 1.04
C SER A 441 -10.06 -0.28 1.17
N LEU A 442 -11.32 -0.51 0.86
CA LEU A 442 -11.94 -1.83 0.92
C LEU A 442 -12.87 -2.06 -0.27
N PRO A 443 -12.99 -3.30 -0.77
CA PRO A 443 -13.80 -3.62 -1.92
C PRO A 443 -15.29 -3.37 -1.63
N VAL A 444 -15.99 -2.72 -2.55
CA VAL A 444 -17.42 -2.39 -2.42
C VAL A 444 -18.26 -2.90 -3.57
N GLY A 445 -17.64 -3.35 -4.66
CA GLY A 445 -18.35 -3.85 -5.82
C GLY A 445 -17.44 -4.59 -6.79
N VAL A 446 -18.08 -5.23 -7.74
CA VAL A 446 -17.44 -5.89 -8.89
C VAL A 446 -18.22 -5.47 -10.15
N ASP A 447 -17.52 -4.98 -11.16
CA ASP A 447 -18.09 -4.67 -12.47
C ASP A 447 -17.31 -5.36 -13.57
N ARG A 448 -18.00 -6.10 -14.45
CA ARG A 448 -17.39 -6.84 -15.57
C ARG A 448 -16.18 -7.69 -15.16
N GLY A 449 -16.27 -8.35 -13.98
CA GLY A 449 -15.24 -9.23 -13.44
C GLY A 449 -14.12 -8.52 -12.64
N PHE A 450 -14.07 -7.19 -12.63
CA PHE A 450 -13.06 -6.41 -11.91
C PHE A 450 -13.63 -5.82 -10.61
N PRO A 451 -12.90 -5.94 -9.48
CA PRO A 451 -13.29 -5.30 -8.23
C PRO A 451 -13.03 -3.79 -8.28
N PHE A 452 -13.76 -3.05 -7.45
CA PHE A 452 -13.49 -1.66 -7.15
C PHE A 452 -13.76 -1.35 -5.68
N ALA A 453 -13.15 -0.29 -5.16
CA ALA A 453 -13.12 0.01 -3.74
C ALA A 453 -13.48 1.47 -3.43
N PHE A 454 -13.91 1.69 -2.18
CA PHE A 454 -14.00 3.02 -1.58
C PHE A 454 -12.99 3.15 -0.46
N ASN A 455 -12.66 4.40 -0.14
CA ASN A 455 -11.69 4.76 0.87
C ASN A 455 -12.36 5.51 2.02
N LEU A 456 -11.97 5.16 3.24
CA LEU A 456 -12.25 5.92 4.44
C LEU A 456 -10.94 6.52 4.96
N THR A 457 -10.92 7.81 5.25
CA THR A 457 -9.80 8.51 5.90
C THR A 457 -10.28 9.08 7.23
N GLY A 458 -9.62 8.72 8.33
CA GLY A 458 -9.98 9.10 9.71
C GLY A 458 -9.02 10.09 10.34
N LYS A 459 -9.26 10.40 11.63
CA LYS A 459 -8.39 11.25 12.45
C LYS A 459 -7.07 10.55 12.74
N ALA A 460 -6.00 11.32 12.88
CA ALA A 460 -4.70 10.78 13.26
C ALA A 460 -4.78 10.02 14.60
N PHE A 461 -4.29 8.78 14.60
CA PHE A 461 -4.29 7.86 15.75
C PHE A 461 -5.67 7.45 16.26
N ASP A 462 -6.69 7.52 15.40
CA ASP A 462 -8.04 7.02 15.69
C ASP A 462 -8.35 5.78 14.82
N GLU A 463 -7.41 4.83 14.79
CA GLU A 463 -7.50 3.61 13.99
C GLU A 463 -8.69 2.75 14.40
N VAL A 464 -9.04 2.69 15.68
CA VAL A 464 -10.20 1.91 16.18
C VAL A 464 -11.49 2.38 15.51
N ASN A 465 -11.76 3.69 15.55
CA ASN A 465 -12.95 4.25 14.94
C ASN A 465 -12.98 4.03 13.42
N LEU A 466 -11.85 4.27 12.75
CA LEU A 466 -11.73 4.05 11.30
C LEU A 466 -11.96 2.59 10.91
N LEU A 467 -11.32 1.64 11.61
CA LEU A 467 -11.48 0.21 11.36
C LEU A 467 -12.92 -0.25 11.65
N ASN A 468 -13.57 0.30 12.69
CA ASN A 468 -14.96 -0.04 12.99
C ASN A 468 -15.93 0.47 11.92
N LEU A 469 -15.73 1.70 11.39
CA LEU A 469 -16.49 2.21 10.24
C LEU A 469 -16.26 1.37 8.98
N ALA A 470 -15.01 0.97 8.72
CA ALA A 470 -14.67 0.10 7.61
C ALA A 470 -15.30 -1.30 7.76
N TYR A 471 -15.32 -1.84 8.98
CA TYR A 471 -15.95 -3.14 9.28
C TYR A 471 -17.47 -3.11 9.06
N ALA A 472 -18.14 -2.02 9.46
CA ALA A 472 -19.55 -1.83 9.16
C ALA A 472 -19.81 -1.78 7.64
N LEU A 473 -18.96 -1.07 6.90
CA LEU A 473 -19.05 -0.97 5.44
C LEU A 473 -18.80 -2.32 4.76
N GLU A 474 -17.80 -3.09 5.23
CA GLU A 474 -17.51 -4.44 4.74
C GLU A 474 -18.70 -5.39 4.94
N LYS A 475 -19.33 -5.34 6.10
CA LYS A 475 -20.55 -6.13 6.39
C LYS A 475 -21.72 -5.76 5.51
N GLU A 476 -21.92 -4.47 5.24
CA GLU A 476 -22.99 -3.99 4.36
C GLU A 476 -22.79 -4.47 2.91
N THR A 477 -21.56 -4.49 2.43
CA THR A 477 -21.26 -4.94 1.06
C THR A 477 -21.33 -6.46 0.90
N GLY A 478 -21.11 -7.23 1.98
CA GLY A 478 -20.97 -8.68 1.93
C GLY A 478 -19.78 -9.16 1.09
N LEU A 479 -18.82 -8.27 0.81
CA LEU A 479 -17.66 -8.54 -0.05
C LEU A 479 -16.38 -8.84 0.75
N GLU A 480 -16.53 -9.31 1.98
CA GLU A 480 -15.43 -9.84 2.76
C GLU A 480 -14.69 -10.94 2.00
N ASN A 481 -13.37 -10.87 2.02
CA ASN A 481 -12.52 -11.92 1.45
C ASN A 481 -12.81 -12.24 -0.02
N ILE A 482 -12.97 -11.22 -0.86
CA ILE A 482 -12.95 -11.42 -2.32
C ILE A 482 -11.54 -11.85 -2.72
N SER A 483 -11.42 -12.98 -3.40
CA SER A 483 -10.18 -13.36 -4.06
C SER A 483 -10.48 -14.14 -5.33
N LEU A 484 -9.53 -14.12 -6.26
CA LEU A 484 -9.64 -14.89 -7.50
C LEU A 484 -9.80 -16.40 -7.20
N ARG A 485 -9.05 -16.92 -6.22
CA ARG A 485 -9.10 -18.34 -5.83
C ARG A 485 -10.45 -18.74 -5.23
N LYS A 486 -11.04 -17.90 -4.39
CA LYS A 486 -12.36 -18.16 -3.82
C LYS A 486 -13.45 -18.22 -4.90
N ARG A 487 -13.40 -17.32 -5.90
CA ARG A 487 -14.34 -17.35 -7.04
C ARG A 487 -14.27 -18.63 -7.87
N VAL A 488 -13.09 -19.25 -7.98
CA VAL A 488 -12.88 -20.52 -8.71
C VAL A 488 -13.42 -21.71 -7.90
N MET A 489 -13.41 -21.61 -6.56
CA MET A 489 -13.91 -22.68 -5.69
C MET A 489 -15.43 -22.65 -5.50
N ASP A 490 -16.06 -21.48 -5.65
CA ASP A 490 -17.52 -21.28 -5.54
C ASP A 490 -18.25 -21.51 -6.89
N LYS A 491 -17.54 -21.86 -7.97
CA LYS A 491 -18.05 -22.31 -9.28
C LYS A 491 -18.00 -23.84 -9.40
#